data_36630b9d25f799eb76d8c342d7e4e432
#
_entry.id   36630b9d25f799eb76d8c342d7e4e432
#
_cell.length_a   1.000
_cell.length_b   1.000
_cell.length_c   1.000
_cell.angle_alpha   90.00
_cell.angle_beta   90.00
_cell.angle_gamma   90.00
#
_symmetry.space_group_name_H-M   'P 1'
#
loop_
_entity.id
_entity.type
_entity.pdbx_description
1 polymer ?
#
loop_
_entity_poly.entity_id
_entity_poly.type
_entity_poly.pdbx_seq_one_letter_code
_entity_poly.pdbx_strand_id
1 'polypeptide(L)'
;MENNTNIIQIKFFPILLLLGLTGIVISLLTNNIILLGGLICFPILLIAGYQVLCKPLILFLIIFTINYYLIGLTRYVDLSGISFLMDILMISTLLLIIIHSALLKNIDWKYGLNTLTVGSFIWMLYCLAQIINPTGMLQAWILSRGLIINGFLISLLVSLLCIKYKTVKLILFMLSIFALTAFLKAAMQKFIGFDRGEQLWLNRGGAITHLIASGTRYFSFFTDAGNFGSNMGCTGVIFTIVACYIKSKPLKIYYAIVAIASLYSMFLSGTRGAMIVPLGGLALFTILSKNIKVMTIGSFSLLFIYVFFAFTMIGQNNPQIRRMRTAFTPTEDGSFNVRKANQERLAEYLKNKPFGEGIGLSGVENQKMSYRFTTTIPHDSWYVKIWVETGIVGLILYLGFLFISIAHGAWIIMFRIKNKELKGLLTGLLCGVTGMLLSAYGNAFWGQYPTCIVAFTGLALVLKGIYFDAEISNNNNNKIIQNI
;
A
#
# COMPACT_ATOMS: atom_id res chain seq x y z
N MET A 1 10.94 -25.49 34.63
CA MET A 1 10.44 -24.10 34.55
C MET A 1 8.94 -23.98 34.28
N GLU A 2 8.27 -24.96 33.67
CA GLU A 2 6.82 -24.91 33.38
C GLU A 2 5.89 -24.95 34.61
N ASN A 3 6.30 -25.63 35.69
CA ASN A 3 5.45 -25.74 36.90
C ASN A 3 5.34 -24.46 37.73
N ASN A 4 6.33 -23.57 37.67
CA ASN A 4 6.28 -22.30 38.45
C ASN A 4 5.40 -21.22 37.80
N THR A 5 5.22 -21.24 36.49
CA THR A 5 4.35 -20.29 35.78
C THR A 5 2.87 -20.55 36.05
N ASN A 6 2.47 -21.82 36.18
CA ASN A 6 1.08 -22.19 36.48
C ASN A 6 0.65 -21.81 37.91
N ILE A 7 1.56 -21.88 38.88
CA ILE A 7 1.27 -21.56 40.28
C ILE A 7 1.10 -20.04 40.47
N ILE A 8 1.87 -19.22 39.76
CA ILE A 8 1.74 -17.76 39.79
C ILE A 8 0.42 -17.32 39.15
N GLN A 9 0.05 -17.93 38.02
CA GLN A 9 -1.21 -17.62 37.34
C GLN A 9 -2.45 -17.91 38.22
N ILE A 10 -2.46 -19.02 38.95
CA ILE A 10 -3.59 -19.41 39.79
C ILE A 10 -3.74 -18.50 41.03
N LYS A 11 -2.64 -17.99 41.61
CA LYS A 11 -2.70 -17.09 42.76
C LYS A 11 -3.17 -15.68 42.50
N PHE A 12 -2.90 -15.13 41.33
CA PHE A 12 -3.31 -13.75 40.98
C PHE A 12 -4.69 -13.67 40.32
N PHE A 13 -5.22 -14.76 39.78
CA PHE A 13 -6.52 -14.78 39.14
C PHE A 13 -7.67 -14.29 40.02
N PRO A 14 -7.85 -14.74 41.29
CA PRO A 14 -8.92 -14.26 42.14
C PRO A 14 -8.80 -12.78 42.52
N ILE A 15 -7.58 -12.27 42.65
CA ILE A 15 -7.33 -10.85 42.93
C ILE A 15 -7.72 -9.99 41.72
N LEU A 16 -7.35 -10.39 40.50
CA LEU A 16 -7.72 -9.71 39.27
C LEU A 16 -9.24 -9.75 39.04
N LEU A 17 -9.86 -10.88 39.35
CA LEU A 17 -11.32 -11.04 39.23
C LEU A 17 -12.06 -10.16 40.23
N LEU A 18 -11.58 -10.04 41.47
CA LEU A 18 -12.13 -9.16 42.49
C LEU A 18 -11.99 -7.67 42.11
N LEU A 19 -10.82 -7.27 41.62
CA LEU A 19 -10.58 -5.91 41.10
C LEU A 19 -11.47 -5.58 39.89
N GLY A 20 -11.67 -6.52 38.99
CA GLY A 20 -12.59 -6.37 37.87
C GLY A 20 -14.03 -6.21 38.29
N LEU A 21 -14.52 -7.04 39.23
CA LEU A 21 -15.87 -6.96 39.74
C LEU A 21 -16.11 -5.65 40.52
N THR A 22 -15.17 -5.22 41.38
CA THR A 22 -15.30 -3.94 42.11
C THR A 22 -15.33 -2.76 41.16
N GLY A 23 -14.50 -2.77 40.10
CA GLY A 23 -14.51 -1.74 39.06
C GLY A 23 -15.83 -1.67 38.31
N ILE A 24 -16.42 -2.83 37.96
CA ILE A 24 -17.76 -2.88 37.33
C ILE A 24 -18.82 -2.30 38.23
N VAL A 25 -18.83 -2.65 39.53
CA VAL A 25 -19.78 -2.10 40.51
C VAL A 25 -19.62 -0.58 40.61
N ILE A 26 -18.40 -0.06 40.75
CA ILE A 26 -18.14 1.38 40.80
C ILE A 26 -18.62 2.07 39.50
N SER A 27 -18.38 1.48 38.35
CA SER A 27 -18.83 2.05 37.07
C SER A 27 -20.35 2.10 36.94
N LEU A 28 -21.05 1.09 37.42
CA LEU A 28 -22.52 1.08 37.45
C LEU A 28 -23.07 2.10 38.44
N LEU A 29 -22.46 2.23 39.62
CA LEU A 29 -22.87 3.22 40.66
C LEU A 29 -22.61 4.67 40.20
N THR A 30 -21.59 4.90 39.42
CA THR A 30 -21.24 6.25 38.91
C THR A 30 -21.89 6.57 37.57
N ASN A 31 -22.67 5.66 36.98
CA ASN A 31 -23.24 5.77 35.63
C ASN A 31 -22.18 6.12 34.54
N ASN A 32 -20.94 5.69 34.71
CA ASN A 32 -19.86 6.02 33.80
C ASN A 32 -19.62 4.89 32.78
N ILE A 33 -20.30 5.00 31.64
CA ILE A 33 -20.21 4.01 30.53
C ILE A 33 -18.79 3.88 30.00
N ILE A 34 -17.99 4.96 30.03
CA ILE A 34 -16.60 4.94 29.55
C ILE A 34 -15.74 4.08 30.46
N LEU A 35 -15.93 4.17 31.77
CA LEU A 35 -15.22 3.37 32.77
C LEU A 35 -15.59 1.88 32.64
N LEU A 36 -16.88 1.58 32.41
CA LEU A 36 -17.37 0.22 32.18
C LEU A 36 -16.74 -0.38 30.92
N GLY A 37 -16.78 0.37 29.81
CA GLY A 37 -16.15 -0.04 28.55
C GLY A 37 -14.64 -0.26 28.69
N GLY A 38 -13.94 0.62 29.39
CA GLY A 38 -12.51 0.50 29.70
C GLY A 38 -12.18 -0.77 30.49
N LEU A 39 -12.96 -1.08 31.53
CA LEU A 39 -12.78 -2.29 32.34
C LEU A 39 -13.03 -3.60 31.58
N ILE A 40 -14.02 -3.62 30.68
CA ILE A 40 -14.28 -4.79 29.82
C ILE A 40 -13.17 -4.96 28.77
N CYS A 41 -12.71 -3.84 28.17
CA CYS A 41 -11.67 -3.88 27.14
C CYS A 41 -10.28 -4.13 27.73
N PHE A 42 -10.00 -3.78 28.98
CA PHE A 42 -8.66 -3.89 29.57
C PHE A 42 -8.07 -5.33 29.57
N PRO A 43 -8.79 -6.39 29.99
CA PRO A 43 -8.28 -7.76 29.88
C PRO A 43 -8.02 -8.17 28.42
N ILE A 44 -8.87 -7.75 27.49
CA ILE A 44 -8.71 -8.04 26.06
C ILE A 44 -7.45 -7.35 25.55
N LEU A 45 -7.23 -6.07 25.93
CA LEU A 45 -6.02 -5.33 25.58
C LEU A 45 -4.76 -5.91 26.18
N LEU A 46 -4.82 -6.42 27.41
CA LEU A 46 -3.67 -7.13 28.03
C LEU A 46 -3.33 -8.43 27.30
N ILE A 47 -4.33 -9.24 26.95
CA ILE A 47 -4.13 -10.48 26.20
C ILE A 47 -3.59 -10.16 24.80
N ALA A 48 -4.17 -9.18 24.12
CA ALA A 48 -3.72 -8.73 22.82
C ALA A 48 -2.28 -8.19 22.90
N GLY A 49 -1.96 -7.37 23.89
CA GLY A 49 -0.61 -6.85 24.13
C GLY A 49 0.40 -7.97 24.39
N TYR A 50 0.05 -8.96 25.22
CA TYR A 50 0.89 -10.15 25.43
C TYR A 50 1.13 -10.92 24.12
N GLN A 51 0.08 -11.15 23.32
CA GLN A 51 0.23 -11.82 22.02
C GLN A 51 1.11 -11.04 21.06
N VAL A 52 1.01 -9.71 21.04
CA VAL A 52 1.86 -8.81 20.25
C VAL A 52 3.32 -8.92 20.70
N LEU A 53 3.57 -8.89 22.01
CA LEU A 53 4.91 -9.06 22.57
C LEU A 53 5.51 -10.42 22.22
N CYS A 54 4.73 -11.49 22.25
CA CYS A 54 5.19 -12.83 21.89
C CYS A 54 5.39 -13.04 20.39
N LYS A 55 4.64 -12.35 19.55
CA LYS A 55 4.62 -12.53 18.08
C LYS A 55 4.61 -11.19 17.35
N PRO A 56 5.77 -10.57 17.07
CA PRO A 56 5.87 -9.27 16.40
C PRO A 56 5.13 -9.18 15.05
N LEU A 57 4.93 -10.32 14.37
CA LEU A 57 4.12 -10.39 13.15
C LEU A 57 2.69 -9.87 13.38
N ILE A 58 2.10 -10.12 14.56
CA ILE A 58 0.73 -9.65 14.85
C ILE A 58 0.68 -8.13 14.84
N LEU A 59 1.68 -7.46 15.42
CA LEU A 59 1.76 -6.00 15.40
C LEU A 59 1.85 -5.46 13.97
N PHE A 60 2.66 -6.10 13.13
CA PHE A 60 2.75 -5.73 11.71
C PHE A 60 1.39 -5.88 10.99
N LEU A 61 0.65 -6.96 11.23
CA LEU A 61 -0.68 -7.16 10.63
C LEU A 61 -1.70 -6.13 11.13
N ILE A 62 -1.62 -5.71 12.39
CA ILE A 62 -2.40 -4.61 12.96
C ILE A 62 -2.05 -3.30 12.25
N ILE A 63 -0.75 -2.99 12.07
CA ILE A 63 -0.28 -1.82 11.33
C ILE A 63 -0.82 -1.84 9.90
N PHE A 64 -0.74 -2.98 9.21
CA PHE A 64 -1.23 -3.15 7.86
C PHE A 64 -2.73 -2.86 7.75
N THR A 65 -3.52 -3.30 8.74
CA THR A 65 -4.96 -3.04 8.82
C THR A 65 -5.27 -1.58 9.12
N ILE A 66 -4.66 -1.01 10.17
CA ILE A 66 -4.88 0.39 10.56
C ILE A 66 -4.50 1.31 9.41
N ASN A 67 -3.35 1.08 8.79
CA ASN A 67 -2.86 1.89 7.68
C ASN A 67 -3.85 1.96 6.51
N TYR A 68 -4.54 0.85 6.22
CA TYR A 68 -5.49 0.82 5.11
C TYR A 68 -6.69 1.74 5.31
N TYR A 69 -7.18 1.87 6.55
CA TYR A 69 -8.37 2.66 6.86
C TYR A 69 -8.08 4.04 7.45
N LEU A 70 -6.83 4.30 7.83
CA LEU A 70 -6.40 5.46 8.59
C LEU A 70 -6.88 6.78 7.99
N ILE A 71 -6.64 6.96 6.70
CA ILE A 71 -7.00 8.20 6.00
C ILE A 71 -8.52 8.38 5.92
N GLY A 72 -9.26 7.29 5.74
CA GLY A 72 -10.73 7.33 5.79
C GLY A 72 -11.25 7.84 7.13
N LEU A 73 -10.63 7.43 8.24
CA LEU A 73 -11.00 7.82 9.59
C LEU A 73 -10.79 9.32 9.87
N THR A 74 -9.80 9.96 9.24
CA THR A 74 -9.54 11.41 9.43
C THR A 74 -10.66 12.32 8.92
N ARG A 75 -11.62 11.79 8.15
CA ARG A 75 -12.80 12.54 7.72
C ARG A 75 -13.87 12.65 8.81
N TYR A 76 -13.85 11.75 9.78
CA TYR A 76 -14.84 11.65 10.86
C TYR A 76 -14.32 12.16 12.19
N VAL A 77 -13.02 12.03 12.42
CA VAL A 77 -12.35 12.44 13.66
C VAL A 77 -11.18 13.34 13.28
N ASP A 78 -11.08 14.49 13.93
CA ASP A 78 -9.92 15.38 13.76
C ASP A 78 -8.71 14.76 14.49
N LEU A 79 -7.91 14.06 13.73
CA LEU A 79 -6.74 13.34 14.21
C LEU A 79 -5.47 14.03 13.65
N SER A 80 -5.25 15.28 14.06
CA SER A 80 -4.00 15.97 13.75
C SER A 80 -2.81 15.14 14.26
N GLY A 81 -1.83 14.87 13.38
CA GLY A 81 -0.64 14.09 13.74
C GLY A 81 -0.78 12.56 13.72
N ILE A 82 -1.88 12.00 13.20
CA ILE A 82 -2.08 10.54 13.13
C ILE A 82 -0.99 9.80 12.33
N SER A 83 -0.31 10.48 11.40
CA SER A 83 0.83 9.90 10.70
C SER A 83 1.98 9.56 11.65
N PHE A 84 2.16 10.29 12.76
CA PHE A 84 3.13 9.94 13.80
C PHE A 84 2.82 8.61 14.49
N LEU A 85 1.53 8.30 14.67
CA LEU A 85 1.14 7.00 15.24
C LEU A 85 1.67 5.83 14.40
N MET A 86 1.59 5.95 13.06
CA MET A 86 2.10 4.91 12.18
C MET A 86 3.62 4.77 12.27
N ASP A 87 4.34 5.88 12.36
CA ASP A 87 5.79 5.87 12.53
C ASP A 87 6.17 5.22 13.86
N ILE A 88 5.50 5.58 14.96
CA ILE A 88 5.72 5.00 16.29
C ILE A 88 5.45 3.49 16.26
N LEU A 89 4.35 3.05 15.65
CA LEU A 89 4.01 1.63 15.56
C LEU A 89 5.04 0.83 14.76
N MET A 90 5.53 1.37 13.63
CA MET A 90 6.58 0.73 12.83
C MET A 90 7.91 0.65 13.59
N ILE A 91 8.31 1.73 14.26
CA ILE A 91 9.53 1.77 15.09
C ILE A 91 9.39 0.80 16.27
N SER A 92 8.24 0.78 16.96
CA SER A 92 7.97 -0.16 18.04
C SER A 92 8.05 -1.62 17.57
N THR A 93 7.57 -1.91 16.35
CA THR A 93 7.71 -3.25 15.76
C THR A 93 9.17 -3.59 15.53
N LEU A 94 9.98 -2.65 15.04
CA LEU A 94 11.42 -2.86 14.85
C LEU A 94 12.13 -3.09 16.20
N LEU A 95 11.79 -2.33 17.24
CA LEU A 95 12.32 -2.54 18.59
C LEU A 95 11.96 -3.93 19.13
N LEU A 96 10.71 -4.38 18.94
CA LEU A 96 10.32 -5.75 19.30
C LEU A 96 11.13 -6.80 18.54
N ILE A 97 11.42 -6.60 17.27
CA ILE A 97 12.27 -7.48 16.48
C ILE A 97 13.68 -7.55 17.06
N ILE A 98 14.25 -6.40 17.44
CA ILE A 98 15.59 -6.34 18.07
C ILE A 98 15.59 -7.08 19.39
N ILE A 99 14.58 -6.90 20.25
CA ILE A 99 14.42 -7.58 21.51
C ILE A 99 14.32 -9.11 21.29
N HIS A 100 13.46 -9.55 20.34
CA HIS A 100 13.31 -10.95 20.00
C HIS A 100 14.61 -11.57 19.45
N SER A 101 15.36 -10.81 18.66
CA SER A 101 16.66 -11.25 18.15
C SER A 101 17.69 -11.41 19.26
N ALA A 102 17.74 -10.45 20.20
CA ALA A 102 18.72 -10.44 21.28
C ALA A 102 18.43 -11.49 22.35
N LEU A 103 17.16 -11.58 22.79
CA LEU A 103 16.76 -12.43 23.92
C LEU A 103 16.34 -13.85 23.50
N LEU A 104 15.57 -13.99 22.44
CA LEU A 104 14.98 -15.26 22.02
C LEU A 104 15.73 -15.92 20.85
N LYS A 105 16.63 -15.21 20.19
CA LYS A 105 17.42 -15.67 19.03
C LYS A 105 16.57 -16.31 17.92
N ASN A 106 15.30 -15.93 17.81
CA ASN A 106 14.33 -16.53 16.89
C ASN A 106 14.18 -15.75 15.57
N ILE A 107 14.95 -14.67 15.39
CA ILE A 107 14.93 -13.83 14.17
C ILE A 107 16.32 -13.85 13.53
N ASP A 108 16.36 -14.31 12.28
CA ASP A 108 17.58 -14.27 11.45
C ASP A 108 17.56 -13.02 10.56
N TRP A 109 18.49 -12.11 10.83
CA TRP A 109 18.65 -10.84 10.08
C TRP A 109 19.01 -11.04 8.61
N LYS A 110 19.52 -12.22 8.22
CA LYS A 110 19.79 -12.54 6.81
C LYS A 110 18.54 -12.44 5.94
N TYR A 111 17.37 -12.72 6.51
CA TYR A 111 16.10 -12.55 5.79
C TYR A 111 15.77 -11.09 5.45
N GLY A 112 16.35 -10.14 6.18
CA GLY A 112 16.21 -8.70 5.92
C GLY A 112 17.03 -8.21 4.72
N LEU A 113 18.09 -8.92 4.34
CA LEU A 113 18.99 -8.51 3.26
C LEU A 113 18.44 -8.92 1.89
N ASN A 114 17.82 -7.99 1.21
CA ASN A 114 17.36 -8.15 -0.17
C ASN A 114 17.49 -6.83 -0.94
N THR A 115 17.34 -6.85 -2.25
CA THR A 115 17.53 -5.68 -3.12
C THR A 115 16.62 -4.50 -2.76
N LEU A 116 15.39 -4.77 -2.33
CA LEU A 116 14.45 -3.72 -1.93
C LEU A 116 14.87 -3.06 -0.61
N THR A 117 15.23 -3.86 0.39
CA THR A 117 15.66 -3.34 1.71
C THR A 117 16.97 -2.55 1.58
N VAL A 118 17.94 -3.07 0.83
CA VAL A 118 19.21 -2.38 0.60
C VAL A 118 18.98 -1.10 -0.20
N GLY A 119 18.22 -1.16 -1.29
CA GLY A 119 17.94 0.01 -2.12
C GLY A 119 17.16 1.10 -1.36
N SER A 120 16.14 0.72 -0.59
CA SER A 120 15.39 1.67 0.24
C SER A 120 16.21 2.22 1.42
N PHE A 121 17.20 1.47 1.95
CA PHE A 121 18.15 1.97 2.92
C PHE A 121 19.08 3.03 2.31
N ILE A 122 19.63 2.78 1.11
CA ILE A 122 20.44 3.76 0.39
C ILE A 122 19.61 5.02 0.10
N TRP A 123 18.35 4.86 -0.32
CA TRP A 123 17.41 5.97 -0.49
C TRP A 123 17.21 6.75 0.81
N MET A 124 17.00 6.06 1.93
CA MET A 124 16.87 6.70 3.25
C MET A 124 18.12 7.51 3.60
N LEU A 125 19.33 6.96 3.41
CA LEU A 125 20.58 7.68 3.66
C LEU A 125 20.72 8.92 2.77
N TYR A 126 20.36 8.83 1.49
CA TYR A 126 20.34 9.98 0.59
C TYR A 126 19.37 11.06 1.07
N CYS A 127 18.16 10.68 1.49
CA CYS A 127 17.18 11.61 2.04
C CYS A 127 17.61 12.22 3.38
N LEU A 128 18.34 11.50 4.22
CA LEU A 128 18.95 12.03 5.43
C LEU A 128 20.03 13.08 5.07
N ALA A 129 20.86 12.81 4.07
CA ALA A 129 21.87 13.76 3.59
C ALA A 129 21.25 15.05 3.00
N GLN A 130 20.01 15.00 2.51
CA GLN A 130 19.28 16.18 2.01
C GLN A 130 19.01 17.26 3.10
N ILE A 131 19.24 16.97 4.37
CA ILE A 131 19.18 17.97 5.44
C ILE A 131 20.25 19.06 5.25
N ILE A 132 21.36 18.74 4.55
CA ILE A 132 22.47 19.65 4.27
C ILE A 132 22.19 20.47 2.98
N ASN A 133 21.12 20.17 2.24
CA ASN A 133 20.78 20.91 1.03
C ASN A 133 20.58 22.40 1.36
N PRO A 134 21.33 23.33 0.73
CA PRO A 134 21.27 24.76 1.05
C PRO A 134 19.89 25.41 0.85
N THR A 135 19.10 24.87 -0.06
CA THR A 135 17.72 25.34 -0.32
C THR A 135 16.70 24.61 0.54
N GLY A 136 17.11 23.57 1.26
CA GLY A 136 16.25 22.76 2.13
C GLY A 136 15.68 23.53 3.32
N MET A 137 14.63 23.00 3.91
CA MET A 137 13.98 23.51 5.12
C MET A 137 13.74 22.37 6.10
N LEU A 138 14.34 22.41 7.28
CA LEU A 138 14.28 21.33 8.27
C LEU A 138 12.84 20.97 8.65
N GLN A 139 11.98 21.95 8.82
CA GLN A 139 10.57 21.70 9.18
C GLN A 139 9.80 20.94 8.09
N ALA A 140 10.01 21.30 6.80
CA ALA A 140 9.42 20.61 5.66
C ALA A 140 9.97 19.17 5.54
N TRP A 141 11.26 19.00 5.79
CA TRP A 141 11.93 17.71 5.82
C TRP A 141 11.35 16.78 6.91
N ILE A 142 11.17 17.27 8.16
CA ILE A 142 10.57 16.51 9.26
C ILE A 142 9.13 16.10 8.93
N LEU A 143 8.34 16.97 8.32
CA LEU A 143 6.96 16.67 7.95
C LEU A 143 6.86 15.66 6.79
N SER A 144 7.89 15.57 5.96
CA SER A 144 7.98 14.62 4.84
C SER A 144 8.68 13.30 5.20
N ARG A 145 8.88 13.00 6.48
CA ARG A 145 9.59 11.82 6.98
C ARG A 145 9.08 10.48 6.41
N GLY A 146 7.79 10.39 6.06
CA GLY A 146 7.26 9.19 5.43
C GLY A 146 7.92 8.86 4.08
N LEU A 147 8.31 9.87 3.29
CA LEU A 147 9.10 9.68 2.08
C LEU A 147 10.49 9.09 2.40
N ILE A 148 11.04 9.46 3.55
CA ILE A 148 12.40 9.10 3.95
C ILE A 148 12.45 7.67 4.47
N ILE A 149 11.59 7.31 5.42
CA ILE A 149 11.74 6.09 6.23
C ILE A 149 10.78 4.94 5.86
N ASN A 150 9.57 5.23 5.34
CA ASN A 150 8.54 4.20 5.20
C ASN A 150 8.96 3.06 4.29
N GLY A 151 9.57 3.35 3.15
CA GLY A 151 10.03 2.34 2.21
C GLY A 151 11.00 1.34 2.86
N PHE A 152 11.98 1.85 3.61
CA PHE A 152 12.95 1.02 4.33
C PHE A 152 12.31 0.22 5.47
N LEU A 153 11.55 0.89 6.35
CA LEU A 153 10.93 0.22 7.50
C LEU A 153 9.99 -0.90 7.06
N ILE A 154 9.07 -0.62 6.12
CA ILE A 154 8.11 -1.63 5.65
C ILE A 154 8.86 -2.80 5.01
N SER A 155 9.85 -2.53 4.14
CA SER A 155 10.63 -3.58 3.48
C SER A 155 11.35 -4.47 4.48
N LEU A 156 11.98 -3.87 5.49
CA LEU A 156 12.71 -4.59 6.53
C LEU A 156 11.77 -5.42 7.41
N LEU A 157 10.68 -4.80 7.91
CA LEU A 157 9.71 -5.47 8.78
C LEU A 157 9.08 -6.69 8.09
N VAL A 158 8.62 -6.52 6.85
CA VAL A 158 8.03 -7.62 6.07
C VAL A 158 9.06 -8.72 5.83
N SER A 159 10.28 -8.36 5.47
CA SER A 159 11.35 -9.31 5.19
C SER A 159 11.75 -10.13 6.42
N LEU A 160 11.72 -9.54 7.62
CA LEU A 160 12.06 -10.24 8.86
C LEU A 160 10.90 -11.03 9.45
N LEU A 161 9.66 -10.55 9.30
CA LEU A 161 8.50 -11.15 9.96
C LEU A 161 7.73 -12.15 9.08
N CYS A 162 7.65 -11.89 7.76
CA CYS A 162 6.89 -12.74 6.84
C CYS A 162 7.77 -13.87 6.29
N ILE A 163 8.09 -14.84 7.15
CA ILE A 163 9.01 -15.94 6.81
C ILE A 163 8.26 -17.17 6.23
N LYS A 164 6.98 -17.36 6.59
CA LYS A 164 6.19 -18.54 6.23
C LYS A 164 5.29 -18.30 5.03
N TYR A 165 5.14 -19.31 4.16
CA TYR A 165 4.20 -19.27 3.04
C TYR A 165 2.75 -18.97 3.46
N LYS A 166 2.34 -19.47 4.64
CA LYS A 166 1.01 -19.14 5.20
C LYS A 166 0.80 -17.64 5.39
N THR A 167 1.85 -16.87 5.68
CA THR A 167 1.77 -15.41 5.86
C THR A 167 1.47 -14.70 4.53
N VAL A 168 2.01 -15.21 3.40
CA VAL A 168 1.68 -14.67 2.06
C VAL A 168 0.18 -14.80 1.79
N LYS A 169 -0.38 -16.00 2.06
CA LYS A 169 -1.83 -16.24 1.90
C LYS A 169 -2.67 -15.37 2.83
N LEU A 170 -2.22 -15.18 4.07
CA LEU A 170 -2.90 -14.33 5.04
C LEU A 170 -2.93 -12.86 4.58
N ILE A 171 -1.80 -12.29 4.15
CA ILE A 171 -1.73 -10.92 3.67
C ILE A 171 -2.61 -10.72 2.41
N LEU A 172 -2.58 -11.66 1.48
CA LEU A 172 -3.47 -11.61 0.32
C LEU A 172 -4.95 -11.70 0.71
N PHE A 173 -5.29 -12.56 1.68
CA PHE A 173 -6.65 -12.66 2.18
C PHE A 173 -7.11 -11.36 2.87
N MET A 174 -6.26 -10.75 3.71
CA MET A 174 -6.53 -9.44 4.31
C MET A 174 -6.73 -8.37 3.24
N LEU A 175 -5.85 -8.30 2.24
CA LEU A 175 -5.97 -7.36 1.13
C LEU A 175 -7.27 -7.56 0.34
N SER A 176 -7.75 -8.79 0.18
CA SER A 176 -9.02 -9.08 -0.49
C SER A 176 -10.22 -8.55 0.31
N ILE A 177 -10.21 -8.69 1.64
CA ILE A 177 -11.23 -8.12 2.53
C ILE A 177 -11.19 -6.58 2.45
N PHE A 178 -10.01 -5.99 2.49
CA PHE A 178 -9.85 -4.53 2.39
C PHE A 178 -10.37 -4.00 1.05
N ALA A 179 -10.09 -4.70 -0.05
CA ALA A 179 -10.61 -4.33 -1.37
C ALA A 179 -12.15 -4.41 -1.43
N LEU A 180 -12.76 -5.44 -0.84
CA LEU A 180 -14.22 -5.56 -0.79
C LEU A 180 -14.87 -4.48 0.08
N THR A 181 -14.28 -4.15 1.23
CA THR A 181 -14.79 -3.04 2.07
C THR A 181 -14.65 -1.70 1.35
N ALA A 182 -13.55 -1.48 0.63
CA ALA A 182 -13.36 -0.28 -0.18
C ALA A 182 -14.35 -0.20 -1.34
N PHE A 183 -14.64 -1.32 -2.00
CA PHE A 183 -15.71 -1.42 -3.00
C PHE A 183 -17.09 -1.10 -2.41
N LEU A 184 -17.46 -1.70 -1.28
CA LEU A 184 -18.73 -1.45 -0.63
C LEU A 184 -18.90 0.03 -0.26
N LYS A 185 -17.86 0.65 0.30
CA LYS A 185 -17.89 2.08 0.62
C LYS A 185 -18.05 2.96 -0.62
N ALA A 186 -17.34 2.64 -1.72
CA ALA A 186 -17.50 3.37 -2.97
C ALA A 186 -18.90 3.15 -3.61
N ALA A 187 -19.45 1.95 -3.47
CA ALA A 187 -20.82 1.66 -3.88
C ALA A 187 -21.85 2.46 -3.06
N MET A 188 -21.65 2.57 -1.73
CA MET A 188 -22.45 3.46 -0.87
C MET A 188 -22.36 4.91 -1.34
N GLN A 189 -21.17 5.43 -1.58
CA GLN A 189 -20.98 6.79 -2.10
C GLN A 189 -21.73 7.02 -3.41
N LYS A 190 -21.81 6.01 -4.29
CA LYS A 190 -22.46 6.12 -5.60
C LYS A 190 -23.97 6.00 -5.51
N PHE A 191 -24.51 5.04 -4.76
CA PHE A 191 -25.94 4.67 -4.79
C PHE A 191 -26.75 5.31 -3.66
N ILE A 192 -26.12 5.58 -2.51
CA ILE A 192 -26.75 6.20 -1.34
C ILE A 192 -26.36 7.67 -1.23
N GLY A 193 -25.12 8.01 -1.64
CA GLY A 193 -24.56 9.35 -1.53
C GLY A 193 -23.43 9.43 -0.50
N PHE A 194 -22.85 10.62 -0.39
CA PHE A 194 -21.81 10.89 0.59
C PHE A 194 -22.42 11.10 1.98
N ASP A 195 -21.82 10.47 2.99
CA ASP A 195 -22.22 10.67 4.37
C ASP A 195 -21.79 12.06 4.91
N ARG A 196 -22.21 12.38 6.14
CA ARG A 196 -21.96 13.71 6.75
C ARG A 196 -20.46 14.05 6.83
N GLY A 197 -19.61 13.09 7.20
CA GLY A 197 -18.16 13.31 7.29
C GLY A 197 -17.53 13.58 5.94
N GLU A 198 -17.94 12.83 4.92
CA GLU A 198 -17.50 12.99 3.54
C GLU A 198 -17.99 14.32 2.93
N GLN A 199 -19.23 14.72 3.20
CA GLN A 199 -19.78 16.01 2.75
C GLN A 199 -19.00 17.18 3.39
N LEU A 200 -18.71 17.11 4.68
CA LEU A 200 -17.90 18.13 5.36
C LEU A 200 -16.49 18.22 4.75
N TRP A 201 -15.87 17.08 4.43
CA TRP A 201 -14.57 17.05 3.78
C TRP A 201 -14.64 17.61 2.35
N LEU A 202 -15.67 17.28 1.58
CA LEU A 202 -15.88 17.84 0.25
C LEU A 202 -16.03 19.36 0.30
N ASN A 203 -16.81 19.89 1.25
CA ASN A 203 -17.02 21.32 1.42
C ASN A 203 -15.75 22.07 1.86
N ARG A 204 -14.80 21.41 2.51
CA ARG A 204 -13.49 21.95 2.89
C ARG A 204 -12.47 21.99 1.74
N GLY A 205 -12.90 21.76 0.50
CA GLY A 205 -12.08 21.85 -0.71
C GLY A 205 -11.98 20.55 -1.51
N GLY A 206 -12.36 19.40 -0.96
CA GLY A 206 -12.36 18.13 -1.67
C GLY A 206 -13.23 18.12 -2.92
N ALA A 207 -14.30 18.93 -2.95
CA ALA A 207 -15.23 19.01 -4.08
C ALA A 207 -14.54 19.43 -5.39
N ILE A 208 -13.53 20.30 -5.34
CA ILE A 208 -12.83 20.85 -6.52
C ILE A 208 -12.29 19.71 -7.42
N THR A 209 -11.80 18.63 -6.81
CA THR A 209 -11.17 17.51 -7.54
C THR A 209 -12.07 16.29 -7.70
N HIS A 210 -13.21 16.23 -6.96
CA HIS A 210 -14.07 15.06 -6.90
C HIS A 210 -15.46 15.30 -7.54
N LEU A 211 -16.00 16.52 -7.45
CA LEU A 211 -17.27 16.90 -8.09
C LEU A 211 -16.98 17.79 -9.30
N ILE A 212 -16.57 17.16 -10.39
CA ILE A 212 -16.14 17.85 -11.61
C ILE A 212 -17.21 17.78 -12.70
N ALA A 213 -17.17 18.68 -13.66
CA ALA A 213 -18.14 18.76 -14.76
C ALA A 213 -18.30 17.43 -15.54
N SER A 214 -17.24 16.62 -15.64
CA SER A 214 -17.27 15.31 -16.31
C SER A 214 -17.84 14.16 -15.46
N GLY A 215 -18.29 14.42 -14.23
CA GLY A 215 -18.91 13.46 -13.32
C GLY A 215 -18.25 13.36 -11.95
N THR A 216 -18.88 12.63 -11.04
CA THR A 216 -18.40 12.39 -9.67
C THR A 216 -17.29 11.36 -9.67
N ARG A 217 -16.23 11.63 -8.93
CA ARG A 217 -15.08 10.75 -8.71
C ARG A 217 -15.14 10.22 -7.28
N TYR A 218 -15.40 8.93 -7.15
CA TYR A 218 -15.51 8.27 -5.85
C TYR A 218 -14.12 7.96 -5.27
N PHE A 219 -13.96 8.03 -3.95
CA PHE A 219 -12.66 7.96 -3.28
C PHE A 219 -12.62 6.95 -2.11
N SER A 220 -13.77 6.39 -1.71
CA SER A 220 -13.87 5.40 -0.62
C SER A 220 -13.12 5.85 0.66
N PHE A 221 -12.20 5.04 1.21
CA PHE A 221 -11.39 5.36 2.39
C PHE A 221 -10.06 6.06 2.06
N PHE A 222 -9.76 6.29 0.79
CA PHE A 222 -8.46 6.78 0.33
C PHE A 222 -8.38 8.31 0.37
N THR A 223 -7.17 8.85 0.25
CA THR A 223 -6.90 10.29 0.23
C THR A 223 -7.70 11.01 -0.84
N ASP A 224 -7.75 10.42 -2.02
CA ASP A 224 -8.39 10.96 -3.20
C ASP A 224 -8.79 9.84 -4.18
N ALA A 225 -9.53 10.20 -5.22
CA ALA A 225 -9.98 9.25 -6.24
C ALA A 225 -8.82 8.64 -7.06
N GLY A 226 -7.69 9.32 -7.19
CA GLY A 226 -6.51 8.81 -7.90
C GLY A 226 -5.84 7.67 -7.13
N ASN A 227 -5.66 7.87 -5.83
CA ASN A 227 -5.14 6.87 -4.93
C ASN A 227 -6.10 5.65 -4.85
N PHE A 228 -7.41 5.89 -4.68
CA PHE A 228 -8.42 4.83 -4.69
C PHE A 228 -8.39 4.02 -5.98
N GLY A 229 -8.48 4.68 -7.13
CA GLY A 229 -8.52 4.00 -8.42
C GLY A 229 -7.29 3.17 -8.70
N SER A 230 -6.10 3.68 -8.39
CA SER A 230 -4.84 2.97 -8.60
C SER A 230 -4.68 1.75 -7.68
N ASN A 231 -5.08 1.87 -6.40
CA ASN A 231 -5.09 0.72 -5.49
C ASN A 231 -6.11 -0.34 -5.89
N MET A 232 -7.30 0.07 -6.31
CA MET A 232 -8.32 -0.87 -6.79
C MET A 232 -7.92 -1.51 -8.13
N GLY A 233 -7.24 -0.79 -9.01
CA GLY A 233 -6.59 -1.36 -10.19
C GLY A 233 -5.54 -2.41 -9.83
N CYS A 234 -4.67 -2.11 -8.85
CA CYS A 234 -3.65 -3.02 -8.34
C CYS A 234 -4.27 -4.31 -7.78
N THR A 235 -5.24 -4.18 -6.87
CA THR A 235 -5.92 -5.35 -6.30
C THR A 235 -6.69 -6.13 -7.36
N GLY A 236 -7.28 -5.46 -8.34
CA GLY A 236 -7.91 -6.09 -9.51
C GLY A 236 -6.95 -6.98 -10.29
N VAL A 237 -5.74 -6.49 -10.60
CA VAL A 237 -4.68 -7.27 -11.27
C VAL A 237 -4.21 -8.43 -10.39
N ILE A 238 -3.92 -8.16 -9.11
CA ILE A 238 -3.46 -9.19 -8.16
C ILE A 238 -4.46 -10.35 -8.14
N PHE A 239 -5.74 -10.08 -7.88
CA PHE A 239 -6.72 -11.13 -7.68
C PHE A 239 -7.19 -11.79 -8.98
N THR A 240 -7.09 -11.13 -10.12
CA THR A 240 -7.27 -11.77 -11.43
C THR A 240 -6.22 -12.88 -11.64
N ILE A 241 -4.96 -12.58 -11.37
CA ILE A 241 -3.88 -13.55 -11.53
C ILE A 241 -3.96 -14.63 -10.44
N VAL A 242 -4.16 -14.26 -9.18
CA VAL A 242 -4.28 -15.19 -8.05
C VAL A 242 -5.41 -16.18 -8.29
N ALA A 243 -6.58 -15.75 -8.76
CA ALA A 243 -7.71 -16.62 -9.08
C ALA A 243 -7.37 -17.70 -10.13
N CYS A 244 -6.46 -17.41 -11.06
CA CYS A 244 -6.04 -18.38 -12.06
C CYS A 244 -5.15 -19.51 -11.48
N TYR A 245 -4.37 -19.23 -10.42
CA TYR A 245 -3.35 -20.13 -9.90
C TYR A 245 -3.71 -20.83 -8.60
N ILE A 246 -4.68 -20.30 -7.82
CA ILE A 246 -5.10 -20.91 -6.54
C ILE A 246 -5.75 -22.26 -6.79
N LYS A 247 -5.43 -23.27 -5.96
CA LYS A 247 -5.90 -24.64 -6.15
C LYS A 247 -7.33 -24.84 -5.64
N SER A 248 -7.73 -24.16 -4.57
CA SER A 248 -9.05 -24.28 -3.97
C SER A 248 -10.13 -23.65 -4.84
N LYS A 249 -11.12 -24.45 -5.29
CA LYS A 249 -12.23 -23.95 -6.09
C LYS A 249 -13.04 -22.83 -5.41
N PRO A 250 -13.42 -22.91 -4.12
CA PRO A 250 -14.12 -21.82 -3.45
C PRO A 250 -13.29 -20.53 -3.41
N LEU A 251 -12.01 -20.61 -3.10
CA LEU A 251 -11.12 -19.43 -3.08
C LEU A 251 -10.90 -18.86 -4.48
N LYS A 252 -10.92 -19.69 -5.52
CA LYS A 252 -10.84 -19.24 -6.91
C LYS A 252 -12.03 -18.34 -7.27
N ILE A 253 -13.25 -18.78 -6.95
CA ILE A 253 -14.47 -18.00 -7.18
C ILE A 253 -14.45 -16.73 -6.33
N TYR A 254 -14.09 -16.83 -5.05
CA TYR A 254 -13.98 -15.68 -4.15
C TYR A 254 -13.03 -14.61 -4.70
N TYR A 255 -11.80 -14.99 -5.08
CA TYR A 255 -10.84 -14.03 -5.63
C TYR A 255 -11.22 -13.49 -7.01
N ALA A 256 -11.95 -14.24 -7.82
CA ALA A 256 -12.52 -13.73 -9.07
C ALA A 256 -13.58 -12.63 -8.80
N ILE A 257 -14.43 -12.82 -7.78
CA ILE A 257 -15.40 -11.79 -7.36
C ILE A 257 -14.65 -10.54 -6.86
N VAL A 258 -13.61 -10.71 -6.02
CA VAL A 258 -12.79 -9.60 -5.55
C VAL A 258 -12.14 -8.85 -6.71
N ALA A 259 -11.63 -9.56 -7.73
CA ALA A 259 -11.03 -8.95 -8.91
C ALA A 259 -12.04 -8.09 -9.69
N ILE A 260 -13.23 -8.62 -9.94
CA ILE A 260 -14.32 -7.90 -10.64
C ILE A 260 -14.74 -6.66 -9.84
N ALA A 261 -14.99 -6.80 -8.53
CA ALA A 261 -15.34 -5.69 -7.64
C ALA A 261 -14.26 -4.60 -7.62
N SER A 262 -12.99 -5.00 -7.60
CA SER A 262 -11.85 -4.08 -7.61
C SER A 262 -11.74 -3.33 -8.95
N LEU A 263 -11.81 -4.02 -10.07
CA LEU A 263 -11.77 -3.37 -11.39
C LEU A 263 -12.96 -2.44 -11.60
N TYR A 264 -14.15 -2.82 -11.16
CA TYR A 264 -15.31 -1.93 -11.19
C TYR A 264 -15.10 -0.68 -10.33
N SER A 265 -14.54 -0.83 -9.14
CA SER A 265 -14.20 0.29 -8.25
C SER A 265 -13.16 1.24 -8.86
N MET A 266 -12.20 0.69 -9.58
CA MET A 266 -11.24 1.51 -10.34
C MET A 266 -11.98 2.44 -11.34
N PHE A 267 -12.99 1.92 -12.06
CA PHE A 267 -13.81 2.76 -12.94
C PHE A 267 -14.61 3.80 -12.17
N LEU A 268 -15.15 3.48 -10.99
CA LEU A 268 -15.87 4.45 -10.14
C LEU A 268 -15.00 5.63 -9.71
N SER A 269 -13.69 5.43 -9.57
CA SER A 269 -12.77 6.52 -9.26
C SER A 269 -12.73 7.61 -10.32
N GLY A 270 -13.14 7.32 -11.55
CA GLY A 270 -13.04 8.22 -12.68
C GLY A 270 -11.61 8.71 -12.96
N THR A 271 -10.58 8.01 -12.49
CA THR A 271 -9.19 8.42 -12.62
C THR A 271 -8.54 7.78 -13.84
N ARG A 272 -8.23 8.58 -14.85
CA ARG A 272 -7.62 8.12 -16.11
C ARG A 272 -6.29 7.39 -15.90
N GLY A 273 -5.43 7.93 -15.04
CA GLY A 273 -4.14 7.32 -14.71
C GLY A 273 -4.27 5.93 -14.08
N ALA A 274 -5.39 5.61 -13.43
CA ALA A 274 -5.61 4.29 -12.84
C ALA A 274 -5.74 3.17 -13.89
N MET A 275 -6.14 3.50 -15.13
CA MET A 275 -6.18 2.50 -16.22
C MET A 275 -4.81 1.96 -16.63
N ILE A 276 -3.76 2.72 -16.35
CA ILE A 276 -2.38 2.26 -16.60
C ILE A 276 -2.06 1.04 -15.72
N VAL A 277 -2.70 0.91 -14.55
CA VAL A 277 -2.44 -0.20 -13.62
C VAL A 277 -2.74 -1.57 -14.25
N PRO A 278 -3.98 -1.86 -14.68
CA PRO A 278 -4.25 -3.15 -15.31
C PRO A 278 -3.53 -3.32 -16.65
N LEU A 279 -3.34 -2.27 -17.44
CA LEU A 279 -2.62 -2.35 -18.71
C LEU A 279 -1.16 -2.74 -18.47
N GLY A 280 -0.44 -2.02 -17.61
CA GLY A 280 0.97 -2.31 -17.31
C GLY A 280 1.15 -3.62 -16.54
N GLY A 281 0.26 -3.90 -15.57
CA GLY A 281 0.31 -5.12 -14.78
C GLY A 281 0.05 -6.38 -15.62
N LEU A 282 -0.95 -6.37 -16.50
CA LEU A 282 -1.23 -7.49 -17.39
C LEU A 282 -0.16 -7.61 -18.50
N ALA A 283 0.40 -6.52 -18.99
CA ALA A 283 1.53 -6.57 -19.90
C ALA A 283 2.73 -7.29 -19.27
N LEU A 284 3.08 -6.96 -18.01
CA LEU A 284 4.13 -7.68 -17.29
C LEU A 284 3.76 -9.15 -17.07
N PHE A 285 2.50 -9.46 -16.77
CA PHE A 285 2.03 -10.83 -16.61
C PHE A 285 2.25 -11.68 -17.86
N THR A 286 1.99 -11.13 -19.06
CA THR A 286 2.22 -11.85 -20.32
C THR A 286 3.68 -12.26 -20.45
N ILE A 287 4.62 -11.37 -20.10
CA ILE A 287 6.06 -11.65 -20.14
C ILE A 287 6.44 -12.71 -19.10
N LEU A 288 5.95 -12.61 -17.87
CA LEU A 288 6.31 -13.51 -16.77
C LEU A 288 5.75 -14.92 -16.92
N SER A 289 4.65 -15.09 -17.64
CA SER A 289 3.94 -16.38 -17.78
C SER A 289 4.76 -17.45 -18.49
N LYS A 290 5.69 -17.05 -19.38
CA LYS A 290 6.47 -17.96 -20.27
C LYS A 290 5.61 -18.95 -21.07
N ASN A 291 4.32 -18.67 -21.21
CA ASN A 291 3.36 -19.52 -21.92
C ASN A 291 2.84 -18.77 -23.15
N ILE A 292 3.14 -19.29 -24.33
CA ILE A 292 2.75 -18.64 -25.57
C ILE A 292 1.24 -18.38 -25.69
N LYS A 293 0.41 -19.29 -25.17
CA LYS A 293 -1.05 -19.11 -25.16
C LYS A 293 -1.46 -17.91 -24.29
N VAL A 294 -0.85 -17.79 -23.10
CA VAL A 294 -1.11 -16.65 -22.20
C VAL A 294 -0.58 -15.35 -22.81
N MET A 295 0.58 -15.38 -23.43
CA MET A 295 1.14 -14.23 -24.14
C MET A 295 0.22 -13.78 -25.28
N THR A 296 -0.24 -14.71 -26.11
CA THR A 296 -1.13 -14.40 -27.24
C THR A 296 -2.46 -13.84 -26.75
N ILE A 297 -3.15 -14.54 -25.81
CA ILE A 297 -4.44 -14.09 -25.26
C ILE A 297 -4.28 -12.74 -24.56
N GLY A 298 -3.23 -12.57 -23.76
CA GLY A 298 -2.98 -11.33 -23.04
C GLY A 298 -2.70 -10.16 -23.98
N SER A 299 -1.88 -10.36 -25.02
CA SER A 299 -1.61 -9.33 -26.02
C SER A 299 -2.87 -8.94 -26.80
N PHE A 300 -3.68 -9.92 -27.22
CA PHE A 300 -4.96 -9.64 -27.87
C PHE A 300 -5.92 -8.90 -26.93
N SER A 301 -5.98 -9.26 -25.65
CA SER A 301 -6.81 -8.58 -24.67
C SER A 301 -6.37 -7.11 -24.46
N LEU A 302 -5.07 -6.87 -24.38
CA LEU A 302 -4.52 -5.52 -24.28
C LEU A 302 -4.81 -4.70 -25.53
N LEU A 303 -4.63 -5.29 -26.71
CA LEU A 303 -4.97 -4.67 -27.98
C LEU A 303 -6.46 -4.36 -28.08
N PHE A 304 -7.32 -5.29 -27.67
CA PHE A 304 -8.78 -5.10 -27.65
C PHE A 304 -9.18 -3.93 -26.74
N ILE A 305 -8.61 -3.84 -25.53
CA ILE A 305 -8.85 -2.73 -24.59
C ILE A 305 -8.40 -1.40 -25.24
N TYR A 306 -7.23 -1.39 -25.84
CA TYR A 306 -6.72 -0.21 -26.55
C TYR A 306 -7.65 0.23 -27.66
N VAL A 307 -8.03 -0.69 -28.56
CA VAL A 307 -8.94 -0.42 -29.70
C VAL A 307 -10.32 0.04 -29.19
N PHE A 308 -10.85 -0.60 -28.14
CA PHE A 308 -12.12 -0.22 -27.55
C PHE A 308 -12.11 1.24 -27.07
N PHE A 309 -11.11 1.65 -26.31
CA PHE A 309 -11.05 3.00 -25.78
C PHE A 309 -10.59 4.05 -26.81
N ALA A 310 -9.67 3.72 -27.70
CA ALA A 310 -9.11 4.66 -28.67
C ALA A 310 -10.01 4.89 -29.90
N PHE A 311 -10.67 3.83 -30.42
CA PHE A 311 -11.31 3.87 -31.73
C PHE A 311 -12.83 3.62 -31.73
N THR A 312 -13.43 3.19 -30.60
CA THR A 312 -14.90 2.96 -30.58
C THR A 312 -15.63 4.03 -29.79
N MET A 313 -16.91 4.25 -30.09
CA MET A 313 -17.81 5.15 -29.32
C MET A 313 -18.76 4.39 -28.38
N ILE A 314 -18.57 3.07 -28.21
CA ILE A 314 -19.44 2.23 -27.39
C ILE A 314 -19.38 2.70 -25.93
N GLY A 315 -20.55 2.98 -25.31
CA GLY A 315 -20.63 3.46 -23.93
C GLY A 315 -20.35 4.96 -23.73
N GLN A 316 -20.32 5.76 -24.79
CA GLN A 316 -20.06 7.22 -24.71
C GLN A 316 -21.06 7.97 -23.80
N ASN A 317 -22.27 7.43 -23.60
CA ASN A 317 -23.26 8.00 -22.68
C ASN A 317 -22.90 7.82 -21.20
N ASN A 318 -21.97 6.90 -20.89
CA ASN A 318 -21.47 6.72 -19.53
C ASN A 318 -20.33 7.69 -19.25
N PRO A 319 -20.48 8.59 -18.26
CA PRO A 319 -19.47 9.60 -17.94
C PRO A 319 -18.09 9.00 -17.60
N GLN A 320 -18.06 7.85 -16.93
CA GLN A 320 -16.83 7.18 -16.54
C GLN A 320 -16.10 6.63 -17.78
N ILE A 321 -16.81 5.95 -18.70
CA ILE A 321 -16.22 5.40 -19.93
C ILE A 321 -15.72 6.55 -20.82
N ARG A 322 -16.54 7.58 -21.01
CA ARG A 322 -16.16 8.78 -21.78
C ARG A 322 -14.89 9.41 -21.24
N ARG A 323 -14.78 9.55 -19.90
CA ARG A 323 -13.60 10.09 -19.25
C ARG A 323 -12.36 9.20 -19.43
N MET A 324 -12.52 7.86 -19.35
CA MET A 324 -11.38 6.95 -19.56
C MET A 324 -10.82 7.01 -20.98
N ARG A 325 -11.65 7.30 -21.98
CA ARG A 325 -11.21 7.47 -23.37
C ARG A 325 -10.21 8.58 -23.56
N THR A 326 -10.38 9.71 -22.84
CA THR A 326 -9.44 10.82 -22.97
C THR A 326 -8.02 10.49 -22.50
N ALA A 327 -7.81 9.34 -21.83
CA ALA A 327 -6.48 8.84 -21.55
C ALA A 327 -5.73 8.34 -22.80
N PHE A 328 -6.47 7.99 -23.86
CA PHE A 328 -5.91 7.47 -25.11
C PHE A 328 -5.77 8.54 -26.20
N THR A 329 -6.22 9.78 -25.94
CA THR A 329 -6.03 10.96 -26.80
C THR A 329 -5.35 12.09 -26.00
N PRO A 330 -4.09 11.91 -25.55
CA PRO A 330 -3.44 12.83 -24.62
C PRO A 330 -3.21 14.23 -25.18
N THR A 331 -3.06 14.38 -26.50
CA THR A 331 -2.83 15.68 -27.16
C THR A 331 -4.03 16.64 -27.06
N GLU A 332 -5.24 16.07 -26.97
CA GLU A 332 -6.49 16.84 -26.83
C GLU A 332 -6.85 17.09 -25.34
N ASP A 333 -6.10 16.49 -24.42
CA ASP A 333 -6.36 16.60 -22.99
C ASP A 333 -5.71 17.86 -22.39
N GLY A 334 -6.53 18.85 -22.06
CA GLY A 334 -6.07 20.06 -21.39
C GLY A 334 -5.27 19.80 -20.11
N SER A 335 -5.64 18.78 -19.32
CA SER A 335 -4.87 18.42 -18.10
C SER A 335 -3.47 17.89 -18.42
N PHE A 336 -3.33 17.14 -19.51
CA PHE A 336 -2.02 16.64 -19.95
C PHE A 336 -1.11 17.79 -20.40
N ASN A 337 -1.68 18.73 -21.19
CA ASN A 337 -0.94 19.88 -21.69
C ASN A 337 -0.48 20.82 -20.55
N VAL A 338 -1.33 21.05 -19.55
CA VAL A 338 -0.94 21.81 -18.34
C VAL A 338 0.19 21.13 -17.59
N ARG A 339 0.14 19.81 -17.41
CA ARG A 339 1.23 19.05 -16.77
C ARG A 339 2.54 19.16 -17.52
N LYS A 340 2.50 19.04 -18.84
CA LYS A 340 3.67 19.19 -19.71
C LYS A 340 4.31 20.57 -19.54
N ALA A 341 3.50 21.63 -19.64
CA ALA A 341 3.97 23.00 -19.41
C ALA A 341 4.56 23.22 -18.02
N ASN A 342 3.93 22.64 -16.96
CA ASN A 342 4.47 22.69 -15.61
C ASN A 342 5.81 21.96 -15.49
N GLN A 343 5.96 20.81 -16.13
CA GLN A 343 7.22 20.05 -16.14
C GLN A 343 8.33 20.82 -16.87
N GLU A 344 8.04 21.48 -18.00
CA GLU A 344 8.99 22.31 -18.74
C GLU A 344 9.48 23.49 -17.88
N ARG A 345 8.57 24.20 -17.20
CA ARG A 345 8.92 25.29 -16.27
C ARG A 345 9.77 24.81 -15.09
N LEU A 346 9.46 23.65 -14.53
CA LEU A 346 10.25 23.04 -13.46
C LEU A 346 11.62 22.58 -13.95
N ALA A 347 11.72 22.07 -15.19
CA ALA A 347 12.98 21.64 -15.80
C ALA A 347 13.96 22.80 -15.96
N GLU A 348 13.48 23.95 -16.42
CA GLU A 348 14.30 25.16 -16.52
C GLU A 348 14.78 25.64 -15.17
N TYR A 349 13.90 25.67 -14.17
CA TYR A 349 14.23 26.09 -12.81
C TYR A 349 15.25 25.18 -12.12
N LEU A 350 15.13 23.84 -12.36
CA LEU A 350 15.98 22.82 -11.72
C LEU A 350 17.29 22.54 -12.49
N LYS A 351 17.53 23.18 -13.63
CA LYS A 351 18.69 22.94 -14.49
C LYS A 351 20.03 22.97 -13.74
N ASN A 352 20.19 23.88 -12.80
CA ASN A 352 21.39 24.05 -12.00
C ASN A 352 21.25 23.50 -10.57
N LYS A 353 20.24 22.67 -10.28
CA LYS A 353 19.95 22.11 -8.96
C LYS A 353 19.91 20.57 -9.02
N PRO A 354 21.06 19.90 -9.15
CA PRO A 354 21.11 18.44 -9.31
C PRO A 354 20.56 17.69 -8.09
N PHE A 355 20.52 18.31 -6.91
CA PHE A 355 19.99 17.78 -5.66
C PHE A 355 18.59 18.28 -5.33
N GLY A 356 17.94 19.02 -6.25
CA GLY A 356 16.58 19.54 -6.08
C GLY A 356 16.46 20.74 -5.15
N GLU A 357 15.22 21.08 -4.81
CA GLU A 357 14.89 22.23 -3.94
C GLU A 357 14.91 21.87 -2.45
N GLY A 358 14.86 20.59 -2.13
CA GLY A 358 14.75 20.05 -0.77
C GLY A 358 13.44 19.33 -0.51
N ILE A 359 13.49 18.33 0.35
CA ILE A 359 12.37 17.45 0.67
C ILE A 359 11.21 18.24 1.31
N GLY A 360 9.99 18.01 0.81
CA GLY A 360 8.77 18.67 1.28
C GLY A 360 8.56 20.08 0.73
N LEU A 361 9.34 20.50 -0.29
CA LEU A 361 9.26 21.84 -0.89
C LEU A 361 8.76 21.81 -2.34
N SER A 362 7.84 20.88 -2.65
CA SER A 362 7.17 20.78 -3.95
C SER A 362 5.66 20.72 -3.81
N GLY A 363 4.94 21.24 -4.81
CA GLY A 363 3.49 21.15 -4.89
C GLY A 363 2.74 22.17 -4.04
N VAL A 364 1.51 22.48 -4.46
CA VAL A 364 0.69 23.56 -3.89
C VAL A 364 0.32 23.30 -2.42
N GLU A 365 0.20 22.05 -2.02
CA GLU A 365 -0.09 21.65 -0.65
C GLU A 365 1.00 22.06 0.36
N ASN A 366 2.22 22.32 -0.13
CA ASN A 366 3.36 22.71 0.69
C ASN A 366 3.59 24.24 0.74
N GLN A 367 2.74 25.05 0.10
CA GLN A 367 2.79 26.53 0.20
C GLN A 367 2.69 27.03 1.65
N LYS A 368 1.93 26.33 2.49
CA LYS A 368 1.82 26.63 3.92
C LYS A 368 3.14 26.56 4.69
N MET A 369 4.11 25.84 4.16
CA MET A 369 5.44 25.68 4.76
C MET A 369 6.41 26.76 4.24
N SER A 370 6.40 26.98 2.92
CA SER A 370 7.23 27.96 2.28
C SER A 370 6.65 28.34 0.92
N TYR A 371 6.50 29.63 0.67
CA TYR A 371 6.05 30.14 -0.63
C TYR A 371 7.28 30.25 -1.55
N ARG A 372 7.44 29.31 -2.46
CA ARG A 372 8.53 29.23 -3.43
C ARG A 372 8.00 28.91 -4.82
N PHE A 373 8.81 29.10 -5.83
CA PHE A 373 8.44 28.75 -7.20
C PHE A 373 7.96 27.28 -7.30
N THR A 374 8.66 26.34 -6.70
CA THR A 374 8.31 24.91 -6.71
C THR A 374 7.02 24.57 -5.96
N THR A 375 6.61 25.40 -4.99
CA THR A 375 5.35 25.22 -4.26
C THR A 375 4.19 25.97 -4.92
N THR A 376 4.43 26.81 -5.94
CA THR A 376 3.35 27.43 -6.74
C THR A 376 2.90 26.55 -7.90
N ILE A 377 3.69 25.53 -8.26
CA ILE A 377 3.40 24.64 -9.38
C ILE A 377 2.93 23.29 -8.86
N PRO A 378 1.72 22.81 -9.27
CA PRO A 378 1.27 21.46 -8.97
C PRO A 378 2.23 20.43 -9.58
N HIS A 379 2.70 19.44 -8.79
CA HIS A 379 3.59 18.41 -9.32
C HIS A 379 2.84 17.25 -9.99
N ASP A 380 1.56 17.00 -9.69
CA ASP A 380 0.64 16.02 -10.32
C ASP A 380 1.18 14.59 -10.56
N SER A 381 2.46 14.36 -10.40
CA SER A 381 3.19 13.10 -10.60
C SER A 381 4.09 12.83 -9.42
N TRP A 382 4.12 11.58 -8.98
CA TRP A 382 5.05 11.15 -7.93
C TRP A 382 6.51 11.35 -8.35
N TYR A 383 6.82 11.07 -9.61
CA TYR A 383 8.20 11.19 -10.12
C TYR A 383 8.64 12.64 -10.24
N VAL A 384 7.74 13.53 -10.63
CA VAL A 384 8.01 14.97 -10.64
C VAL A 384 8.22 15.47 -9.23
N LYS A 385 7.43 15.02 -8.25
CA LYS A 385 7.65 15.32 -6.83
C LYS A 385 9.06 14.93 -6.38
N ILE A 386 9.45 13.67 -6.62
CA ILE A 386 10.80 13.19 -6.28
C ILE A 386 11.87 14.04 -6.97
N TRP A 387 11.70 14.30 -8.25
CA TRP A 387 12.65 15.12 -9.01
C TRP A 387 12.79 16.54 -8.46
N VAL A 388 11.70 17.21 -8.15
CA VAL A 388 11.73 18.58 -7.61
C VAL A 388 12.36 18.60 -6.22
N GLU A 389 12.02 17.65 -5.36
CA GLU A 389 12.48 17.63 -3.98
C GLU A 389 13.91 17.14 -3.81
N THR A 390 14.36 16.18 -4.65
CA THR A 390 15.64 15.49 -4.48
C THR A 390 16.56 15.59 -5.70
N GLY A 391 16.16 16.33 -6.72
CA GLY A 391 16.91 16.53 -7.95
C GLY A 391 16.97 15.31 -8.84
N ILE A 392 17.72 15.45 -9.95
CA ILE A 392 17.90 14.35 -10.90
C ILE A 392 18.66 13.17 -10.28
N VAL A 393 19.59 13.44 -9.35
CA VAL A 393 20.35 12.42 -8.63
C VAL A 393 19.42 11.56 -7.79
N GLY A 394 18.52 12.19 -7.01
CA GLY A 394 17.53 11.48 -6.22
C GLY A 394 16.53 10.70 -7.08
N LEU A 395 16.09 11.29 -8.21
CA LEU A 395 15.16 10.60 -9.13
C LEU A 395 15.79 9.33 -9.71
N ILE A 396 17.04 9.40 -10.20
CA ILE A 396 17.73 8.23 -10.75
C ILE A 396 17.92 7.15 -9.68
N LEU A 397 18.32 7.53 -8.47
CA LEU A 397 18.49 6.62 -7.36
C LEU A 397 17.16 5.95 -6.97
N TYR A 398 16.09 6.73 -6.89
CA TYR A 398 14.75 6.24 -6.52
C TYR A 398 14.19 5.25 -7.54
N LEU A 399 14.20 5.63 -8.82
CA LEU A 399 13.75 4.76 -9.90
C LEU A 399 14.66 3.54 -10.07
N GLY A 400 15.97 3.74 -9.89
CA GLY A 400 16.97 2.68 -10.00
C GLY A 400 16.73 1.54 -9.02
N PHE A 401 16.57 1.83 -7.72
CA PHE A 401 16.35 0.75 -6.76
C PHE A 401 15.00 0.05 -6.94
N LEU A 402 13.94 0.78 -7.31
CA LEU A 402 12.64 0.17 -7.60
C LEU A 402 12.71 -0.73 -8.83
N PHE A 403 13.34 -0.27 -9.91
CA PHE A 403 13.53 -1.05 -11.13
C PHE A 403 14.34 -2.32 -10.88
N ILE A 404 15.47 -2.22 -10.16
CA ILE A 404 16.29 -3.38 -9.77
C ILE A 404 15.49 -4.37 -8.94
N SER A 405 14.67 -3.89 -7.99
CA SER A 405 13.84 -4.74 -7.14
C SER A 405 12.75 -5.48 -7.95
N ILE A 406 12.11 -4.80 -8.90
CA ILE A 406 11.11 -5.41 -9.79
C ILE A 406 11.78 -6.43 -10.72
N ALA A 407 12.90 -6.07 -11.32
CA ALA A 407 13.64 -6.96 -12.23
C ALA A 407 14.15 -8.22 -11.49
N HIS A 408 14.68 -8.07 -10.28
CA HIS A 408 15.06 -9.20 -9.44
C HIS A 408 13.86 -10.06 -9.04
N GLY A 409 12.74 -9.45 -8.66
CA GLY A 409 11.49 -10.17 -8.38
C GLY A 409 10.98 -10.94 -9.60
N ALA A 410 11.00 -10.34 -10.78
CA ALA A 410 10.66 -10.98 -12.03
C ALA A 410 11.58 -12.19 -12.32
N TRP A 411 12.90 -12.01 -12.12
CA TRP A 411 13.87 -13.10 -12.27
C TRP A 411 13.60 -14.26 -11.31
N ILE A 412 13.32 -13.97 -10.03
CA ILE A 412 12.94 -14.98 -9.03
C ILE A 412 11.72 -15.78 -9.52
N ILE A 413 10.64 -15.09 -9.90
CA ILE A 413 9.40 -15.72 -10.36
C ILE A 413 9.64 -16.59 -11.60
N MET A 414 10.42 -16.08 -12.55
CA MET A 414 10.63 -16.76 -13.83
C MET A 414 11.53 -17.99 -13.72
N PHE A 415 12.56 -17.95 -12.86
CA PHE A 415 13.65 -18.94 -12.92
C PHE A 415 13.84 -19.73 -11.62
N ARG A 416 13.37 -19.23 -10.46
CA ARG A 416 13.69 -19.82 -9.16
C ARG A 416 12.51 -20.54 -8.51
N ILE A 417 11.26 -20.12 -8.76
CA ILE A 417 10.08 -20.69 -8.12
C ILE A 417 9.53 -21.87 -8.91
N LYS A 418 9.41 -23.02 -8.25
CA LYS A 418 8.90 -24.29 -8.80
C LYS A 418 7.42 -24.49 -8.50
N ASN A 419 6.94 -24.11 -7.31
CA ASN A 419 5.55 -24.28 -6.92
C ASN A 419 4.63 -23.35 -7.73
N LYS A 420 3.70 -23.95 -8.49
CA LYS A 420 2.82 -23.22 -9.41
C LYS A 420 1.88 -22.25 -8.66
N GLU A 421 1.35 -22.63 -7.50
CA GLU A 421 0.44 -21.79 -6.73
C GLU A 421 1.21 -20.57 -6.18
N LEU A 422 2.34 -20.79 -5.49
CA LEU A 422 3.21 -19.71 -5.01
C LEU A 422 3.62 -18.77 -6.15
N LYS A 423 4.05 -19.34 -7.29
CA LYS A 423 4.40 -18.56 -8.48
C LYS A 423 3.28 -17.60 -8.89
N GLY A 424 2.03 -18.10 -8.95
CA GLY A 424 0.87 -17.27 -9.30
C GLY A 424 0.59 -16.16 -8.28
N LEU A 425 0.67 -16.47 -6.96
CA LEU A 425 0.46 -15.47 -5.91
C LEU A 425 1.48 -14.32 -6.01
N LEU A 426 2.76 -14.66 -6.16
CA LEU A 426 3.84 -13.66 -6.25
C LEU A 426 3.83 -12.91 -7.60
N THR A 427 3.45 -13.58 -8.69
CA THR A 427 3.24 -12.91 -9.99
C THR A 427 2.13 -11.87 -9.89
N GLY A 428 1.00 -12.20 -9.24
CA GLY A 428 -0.07 -11.24 -9.01
C GLY A 428 0.41 -10.00 -8.26
N LEU A 429 1.13 -10.19 -7.15
CA LEU A 429 1.70 -9.08 -6.37
C LEU A 429 2.66 -8.22 -7.20
N LEU A 430 3.61 -8.83 -7.92
CA LEU A 430 4.57 -8.08 -8.73
C LEU A 430 3.88 -7.30 -9.85
N CYS A 431 2.94 -7.92 -10.57
CA CYS A 431 2.22 -7.29 -11.67
C CYS A 431 1.34 -6.13 -11.18
N GLY A 432 0.60 -6.32 -10.08
CA GLY A 432 -0.23 -5.28 -9.51
C GLY A 432 0.58 -4.06 -9.05
N VAL A 433 1.66 -4.30 -8.31
CA VAL A 433 2.54 -3.24 -7.81
C VAL A 433 3.26 -2.51 -8.95
N THR A 434 3.75 -3.25 -9.96
CA THR A 434 4.38 -2.62 -11.14
C THR A 434 3.39 -1.76 -11.91
N GLY A 435 2.15 -2.23 -12.12
CA GLY A 435 1.11 -1.44 -12.75
C GLY A 435 0.82 -0.15 -11.96
N MET A 436 0.75 -0.25 -10.64
CA MET A 436 0.55 0.90 -9.75
C MET A 436 1.74 1.89 -9.81
N LEU A 437 2.97 1.38 -9.90
CA LEU A 437 4.15 2.22 -10.09
C LEU A 437 4.08 3.00 -11.40
N LEU A 438 3.70 2.36 -12.51
CA LEU A 438 3.50 3.05 -13.79
C LEU A 438 2.42 4.14 -13.70
N SER A 439 1.33 3.88 -12.99
CA SER A 439 0.24 4.84 -12.74
C SER A 439 0.69 6.06 -11.91
N ALA A 440 1.73 5.94 -11.10
CA ALA A 440 2.28 7.02 -10.28
C ALA A 440 2.89 8.18 -11.10
N TYR A 441 3.11 7.98 -12.40
CA TYR A 441 3.41 9.07 -13.33
C TYR A 441 2.24 10.05 -13.50
N GLY A 442 1.01 9.55 -13.44
CA GLY A 442 -0.19 10.37 -13.59
C GLY A 442 -0.76 10.96 -12.30
N ASN A 443 -0.26 10.54 -11.12
CA ASN A 443 -0.74 11.00 -9.81
C ASN A 443 0.34 10.80 -8.73
N ALA A 444 0.41 11.72 -7.77
CA ALA A 444 1.40 11.70 -6.69
C ALA A 444 0.94 10.88 -5.46
N PHE A 445 0.46 9.64 -5.65
CA PHE A 445 -0.13 8.83 -4.57
C PHE A 445 0.82 7.78 -3.98
N TRP A 446 1.95 7.47 -4.62
CA TRP A 446 2.80 6.32 -4.27
C TRP A 446 3.30 6.31 -2.81
N GLY A 447 3.67 7.45 -2.26
CA GLY A 447 4.08 7.59 -0.87
C GLY A 447 2.93 7.75 0.13
N GLN A 448 1.69 7.79 -0.33
CA GLN A 448 0.51 7.95 0.53
C GLN A 448 0.06 6.60 1.11
N TYR A 449 -0.66 6.66 2.23
CA TYR A 449 -1.35 5.49 2.77
C TYR A 449 -2.66 5.25 2.01
N PRO A 450 -3.06 3.99 1.76
CA PRO A 450 -2.35 2.75 2.07
C PRO A 450 -1.37 2.29 0.98
N THR A 451 -1.18 3.04 -0.11
CA THR A 451 -0.39 2.64 -1.28
C THR A 451 1.01 2.18 -0.89
N CYS A 452 1.70 2.97 -0.06
CA CYS A 452 3.08 2.70 0.30
C CYS A 452 3.22 1.33 0.99
N ILE A 453 2.39 1.04 1.99
CA ILE A 453 2.47 -0.23 2.73
C ILE A 453 2.10 -1.43 1.84
N VAL A 454 1.10 -1.31 0.98
CA VAL A 454 0.70 -2.37 0.03
C VAL A 454 1.81 -2.66 -0.96
N ALA A 455 2.40 -1.60 -1.55
CA ALA A 455 3.44 -1.73 -2.57
C ALA A 455 4.73 -2.35 -2.03
N PHE A 456 5.28 -1.80 -0.94
CA PHE A 456 6.52 -2.31 -0.36
C PHE A 456 6.34 -3.70 0.27
N THR A 457 5.17 -4.00 0.87
CA THR A 457 4.84 -5.36 1.33
C THR A 457 4.80 -6.33 0.15
N GLY A 458 4.12 -5.98 -0.95
CA GLY A 458 4.05 -6.83 -2.13
C GLY A 458 5.42 -7.15 -2.72
N LEU A 459 6.27 -6.13 -2.92
CA LEU A 459 7.63 -6.32 -3.43
C LEU A 459 8.52 -7.14 -2.49
N ALA A 460 8.46 -6.88 -1.17
CA ALA A 460 9.24 -7.63 -0.19
C ALA A 460 8.87 -9.12 -0.17
N LEU A 461 7.56 -9.44 -0.25
CA LEU A 461 7.10 -10.83 -0.36
C LEU A 461 7.58 -11.51 -1.64
N VAL A 462 7.58 -10.81 -2.77
CA VAL A 462 8.08 -11.34 -4.04
C VAL A 462 9.56 -11.71 -3.94
N LEU A 463 10.39 -10.83 -3.38
CA LEU A 463 11.83 -11.07 -3.24
C LEU A 463 12.16 -12.21 -2.30
N LYS A 464 11.25 -12.56 -1.39
CA LYS A 464 11.36 -13.74 -0.51
C LYS A 464 10.85 -15.05 -1.13
N GLY A 465 10.40 -15.03 -2.37
CA GLY A 465 9.80 -16.18 -3.05
C GLY A 465 10.61 -17.46 -2.97
N ILE A 466 11.94 -17.38 -3.04
CA ILE A 466 12.84 -18.54 -2.95
C ILE A 466 12.71 -19.25 -1.58
N TYR A 467 12.63 -18.50 -0.49
CA TYR A 467 12.49 -19.04 0.86
C TYR A 467 11.14 -19.74 1.05
N PHE A 468 10.06 -19.17 0.53
CA PHE A 468 8.73 -19.80 0.57
C PHE A 468 8.67 -21.08 -0.26
N ASP A 469 9.31 -21.12 -1.42
CA ASP A 469 9.36 -22.33 -2.26
C ASP A 469 10.14 -23.45 -1.59
N ALA A 470 11.25 -23.14 -0.92
CA ALA A 470 12.02 -24.08 -0.13
C ALA A 470 11.21 -24.62 1.06
N GLU A 471 10.49 -23.77 1.81
CA GLU A 471 9.60 -24.19 2.90
C GLU A 471 8.54 -25.18 2.42
N ILE A 472 7.88 -24.90 1.29
CA ILE A 472 6.86 -25.78 0.72
C ILE A 472 7.47 -27.14 0.34
N SER A 473 8.65 -27.14 -0.27
CA SER A 473 9.35 -28.35 -0.69
C SER A 473 9.73 -29.23 0.49
N ASN A 474 10.28 -28.64 1.56
CA ASN A 474 10.65 -29.35 2.79
C ASN A 474 9.44 -29.96 3.49
N ASN A 475 8.33 -29.20 3.60
CA ASN A 475 7.09 -29.70 4.21
C ASN A 475 6.48 -30.87 3.43
N ASN A 476 6.61 -30.90 2.11
CA ASN A 476 6.14 -32.02 1.28
C ASN A 476 7.01 -33.27 1.48
N ASN A 477 8.33 -33.12 1.56
CA ASN A 477 9.25 -34.25 1.81
C ASN A 477 9.01 -34.89 3.18
N ASN A 478 8.81 -34.07 4.23
CA ASN A 478 8.52 -34.57 5.57
C ASN A 478 7.19 -35.35 5.65
N LYS A 479 6.16 -34.93 4.86
CA LYS A 479 4.88 -35.67 4.79
C LYS A 479 5.03 -37.02 4.07
N ILE A 480 5.90 -37.11 3.07
CA ILE A 480 6.15 -38.37 2.35
C ILE A 480 6.85 -39.36 3.29
N ILE A 481 7.84 -38.90 4.06
CA ILE A 481 8.58 -39.74 5.03
C ILE A 481 7.67 -40.20 6.17
N GLN A 482 6.68 -39.44 6.61
CA GLN A 482 5.73 -39.82 7.65
C GLN A 482 4.64 -40.82 7.19
N ASN A 483 4.44 -40.94 5.88
CA ASN A 483 3.45 -41.85 5.29
C ASN A 483 4.08 -43.14 4.74
N ILE A 484 5.39 -43.34 4.89
CA ILE A 484 6.15 -44.55 4.66
C ILE A 484 6.44 -45.21 6.01
#